data_3a5bdd13c18c1c60b4beeddaf61b9605
#
_entry.id   3a5bdd13c18c1c60b4beeddaf61b9605
#
_cell.length_a   1.000
_cell.length_b   1.000
_cell.length_c   1.000
_cell.angle_alpha   90.00
_cell.angle_beta   90.00
_cell.angle_gamma   90.00
#
_symmetry.space_group_name_H-M   'P 1'
#
loop_
_entity.id
_entity.type
_entity.pdbx_description
1 polymer ?
#
loop_
_entity_poly.entity_id
_entity_poly.type
_entity_poly.pdbx_seq_one_letter_code
_entity_poly.pdbx_strand_id
1 'polypeptide(L)'
;AVNHTASCPCDIYIHGKSAHASRPHLGINSIYVGTAIVNAISQIQLPPNMAWSVKPTQFDANDGALNIIPASAHLGIDMRAQTTELMKQLIEEVRRAAESSAAAFGATVEVKFATLCPAANYDPEITDELAECIREVAGDDKLAPACGGGGEDFHFYKIARPEMKNGYF
;
A
#
# COMPACT_ATOMS: atom_id res chain seq x y z
N ALA A 1 22.08 -7.83 -6.52
CA ALA A 1 21.10 -6.75 -6.71
C ALA A 1 20.12 -6.71 -5.55
N VAL A 2 19.68 -5.53 -5.16
CA VAL A 2 18.59 -5.35 -4.18
C VAL A 2 17.26 -5.39 -4.92
N ASN A 3 16.35 -6.28 -4.51
CA ASN A 3 14.99 -6.30 -5.07
C ASN A 3 14.11 -5.28 -4.35
N HIS A 4 13.74 -4.22 -5.05
CA HIS A 4 12.78 -3.23 -4.55
C HIS A 4 11.36 -3.62 -4.95
N THR A 5 10.43 -3.55 -4.00
CA THR A 5 9.01 -3.76 -4.23
C THR A 5 8.33 -2.48 -4.70
N ALA A 6 7.23 -2.59 -5.44
CA ALA A 6 6.33 -1.47 -5.63
C ALA A 6 5.74 -1.02 -4.28
N SER A 7 5.52 0.29 -4.14
CA SER A 7 4.97 0.90 -2.94
C SER A 7 3.92 1.95 -3.31
N CYS A 8 2.79 1.94 -2.62
CA CYS A 8 1.73 2.94 -2.82
C CYS A 8 0.94 3.14 -1.52
N PRO A 9 1.40 3.98 -0.59
CA PRO A 9 0.61 4.31 0.60
C PRO A 9 -0.75 4.90 0.25
N CYS A 10 -1.72 4.67 1.12
CA CYS A 10 -3.09 5.09 0.90
C CYS A 10 -3.69 5.70 2.16
N ASP A 11 -4.41 6.81 2.00
CA ASP A 11 -5.26 7.43 3.01
C ASP A 11 -6.74 7.21 2.66
N ILE A 12 -7.53 6.77 3.63
CA ILE A 12 -8.98 6.62 3.50
C ILE A 12 -9.65 7.53 4.51
N TYR A 13 -10.34 8.55 4.01
CA TYR A 13 -11.16 9.47 4.81
C TYR A 13 -12.60 8.98 4.79
N ILE A 14 -13.15 8.71 5.97
CA ILE A 14 -14.49 8.16 6.15
C ILE A 14 -15.44 9.26 6.57
N HIS A 15 -16.57 9.37 5.91
CA HIS A 15 -17.62 10.35 6.19
C HIS A 15 -18.92 9.64 6.61
N GLY A 16 -19.17 9.63 7.90
CA GLY A 16 -20.39 9.16 8.53
C GLY A 16 -21.30 10.33 8.94
N LYS A 17 -21.97 10.17 10.10
CA LYS A 17 -22.86 11.19 10.63
C LYS A 17 -22.81 11.20 12.15
N SER A 18 -22.52 12.37 12.75
CA SER A 18 -22.51 12.52 14.19
C SER A 18 -23.90 12.38 14.82
N ALA A 19 -23.94 11.81 16.01
CA ALA A 19 -25.12 11.74 16.85
C ALA A 19 -24.73 11.55 18.33
N HIS A 20 -25.64 11.81 19.25
CA HIS A 20 -25.47 11.43 20.64
C HIS A 20 -25.45 9.90 20.78
N ALA A 21 -24.52 9.34 21.55
CA ALA A 21 -24.34 7.88 21.68
C ALA A 21 -25.60 7.14 22.18
N SER A 22 -26.48 7.81 22.94
CA SER A 22 -27.77 7.25 23.36
C SER A 22 -28.83 7.23 22.26
N ARG A 23 -28.59 7.80 21.10
CA ARG A 23 -29.49 7.86 19.94
C ARG A 23 -28.77 7.40 18.65
N PRO A 24 -28.22 6.17 18.62
CA PRO A 24 -27.36 5.70 17.52
C PRO A 24 -28.09 5.62 16.17
N HIS A 25 -29.42 5.47 16.18
CA HIS A 25 -30.23 5.42 14.95
C HIS A 25 -30.28 6.75 14.16
N LEU A 26 -29.79 7.86 14.74
CA LEU A 26 -29.70 9.17 14.09
C LEU A 26 -28.33 9.43 13.45
N GLY A 27 -27.34 8.59 13.72
CA GLY A 27 -25.96 8.73 13.26
C GLY A 27 -25.49 7.59 12.36
N ILE A 28 -24.30 7.77 11.80
CA ILE A 28 -23.52 6.74 11.11
C ILE A 28 -22.14 6.76 11.75
N ASN A 29 -21.81 5.72 12.52
CA ASN A 29 -20.58 5.68 13.30
C ASN A 29 -19.38 5.36 12.40
N SER A 30 -18.51 6.36 12.19
CA SER A 30 -17.32 6.22 11.36
C SER A 30 -16.31 5.19 11.90
N ILE A 31 -16.32 4.88 13.21
CA ILE A 31 -15.50 3.82 13.80
C ILE A 31 -15.96 2.45 13.30
N TYR A 32 -17.25 2.19 13.25
CA TYR A 32 -17.78 0.91 12.74
C TYR A 32 -17.50 0.75 11.24
N VAL A 33 -17.64 1.84 10.48
CA VAL A 33 -17.29 1.85 9.06
C VAL A 33 -15.81 1.55 8.86
N GLY A 34 -14.93 2.23 9.60
CA GLY A 34 -13.48 2.00 9.53
C GLY A 34 -13.09 0.57 9.93
N THR A 35 -13.71 0.03 10.97
CA THR A 35 -13.50 -1.38 11.37
C THR A 35 -13.93 -2.35 10.27
N ALA A 36 -15.05 -2.10 9.60
CA ALA A 36 -15.51 -2.93 8.49
C ALA A 36 -14.54 -2.86 7.29
N ILE A 37 -14.02 -1.67 6.98
CA ILE A 37 -13.00 -1.48 5.94
C ILE A 37 -11.73 -2.26 6.27
N VAL A 38 -11.21 -2.16 7.50
CA VAL A 38 -10.01 -2.91 7.96
C VAL A 38 -10.23 -4.42 7.81
N ASN A 39 -11.40 -4.92 8.21
CA ASN A 39 -11.75 -6.33 8.06
C ASN A 39 -11.83 -6.75 6.58
N ALA A 40 -12.46 -5.95 5.72
CA ALA A 40 -12.56 -6.22 4.30
C ALA A 40 -11.18 -6.25 3.62
N ILE A 41 -10.30 -5.29 3.95
CA ILE A 41 -8.92 -5.26 3.46
C ILE A 41 -8.15 -6.51 3.88
N SER A 42 -8.36 -7.03 5.10
CA SER A 42 -7.69 -8.23 5.57
C SER A 42 -8.09 -9.51 4.80
N GLN A 43 -9.20 -9.46 4.06
CA GLN A 43 -9.72 -10.56 3.24
C GLN A 43 -9.34 -10.46 1.76
N ILE A 44 -8.55 -9.47 1.36
CA ILE A 44 -8.07 -9.36 -0.02
C ILE A 44 -7.27 -10.60 -0.38
N GLN A 45 -7.55 -11.17 -1.55
CA GLN A 45 -6.91 -12.37 -2.08
C GLN A 45 -6.24 -12.02 -3.41
N LEU A 46 -4.92 -12.07 -3.46
CA LEU A 46 -4.12 -11.94 -4.66
C LEU A 46 -3.33 -13.23 -4.92
N PRO A 47 -2.73 -13.41 -6.11
CA PRO A 47 -2.01 -14.64 -6.44
C PRO A 47 -0.97 -15.02 -5.38
N PRO A 48 -1.01 -16.27 -4.84
CA PRO A 48 -0.19 -16.69 -3.71
C PRO A 48 1.30 -16.89 -4.05
N ASN A 49 1.63 -16.94 -5.33
CA ASN A 49 3.00 -17.08 -5.83
C ASN A 49 3.77 -15.76 -5.93
N MET A 50 3.14 -14.64 -5.57
CA MET A 50 3.76 -13.31 -5.57
C MET A 50 3.68 -12.69 -4.18
N ALA A 51 4.77 -12.02 -3.75
CA ALA A 51 4.80 -11.34 -2.47
C ALA A 51 4.05 -10.00 -2.52
N TRP A 52 3.19 -9.78 -1.55
CA TRP A 52 2.47 -8.53 -1.34
C TRP A 52 2.09 -8.33 0.12
N SER A 53 1.81 -7.09 0.47
CA SER A 53 1.35 -6.70 1.80
C SER A 53 0.42 -5.51 1.72
N VAL A 54 -0.64 -5.53 2.52
CA VAL A 54 -1.52 -4.39 2.79
C VAL A 54 -1.77 -4.35 4.29
N LYS A 55 -1.40 -3.25 4.93
CA LYS A 55 -1.46 -3.11 6.39
C LYS A 55 -2.03 -1.75 6.77
N PRO A 56 -3.20 -1.69 7.42
CA PRO A 56 -3.61 -0.49 8.15
C PRO A 56 -2.58 -0.19 9.24
N THR A 57 -2.04 1.02 9.24
CA THR A 57 -1.00 1.48 10.16
C THR A 57 -1.45 2.66 11.00
N GLN A 58 -2.53 3.32 10.60
CA GLN A 58 -3.16 4.42 11.35
C GLN A 58 -4.68 4.25 11.35
N PHE A 59 -5.31 4.58 12.47
CA PHE A 59 -6.75 4.66 12.59
C PHE A 59 -7.11 5.73 13.61
N ASP A 60 -7.61 6.85 13.12
CA ASP A 60 -8.01 8.00 13.93
C ASP A 60 -9.51 8.25 13.78
N ALA A 61 -10.22 8.35 14.92
CA ALA A 61 -11.64 8.68 14.96
C ALA A 61 -11.98 9.28 16.34
N ASN A 62 -12.16 10.58 16.40
CA ASN A 62 -12.42 11.26 17.66
C ASN A 62 -13.18 12.58 17.44
N ASP A 63 -14.34 12.75 18.09
CA ASP A 63 -15.10 13.99 18.14
C ASP A 63 -15.04 14.67 19.53
N GLY A 64 -14.03 14.34 20.34
CA GLY A 64 -13.68 15.05 21.58
C GLY A 64 -14.48 14.66 22.82
N ALA A 65 -15.58 13.90 22.72
CA ALA A 65 -16.40 13.49 23.86
C ALA A 65 -16.88 12.04 23.74
N LEU A 66 -16.88 11.32 24.88
CA LEU A 66 -17.24 9.90 24.93
C LEU A 66 -18.70 9.60 24.60
N ASN A 67 -19.58 10.60 24.69
CA ASN A 67 -21.01 10.47 24.41
C ASN A 67 -21.40 10.91 22.98
N ILE A 68 -20.42 11.14 22.09
CA ILE A 68 -20.65 11.51 20.69
C ILE A 68 -20.20 10.36 19.79
N ILE A 69 -21.06 9.99 18.85
CA ILE A 69 -20.72 9.12 17.71
C ILE A 69 -19.94 9.97 16.70
N PRO A 70 -18.69 9.61 16.34
CA PRO A 70 -17.90 10.44 15.46
C PRO A 70 -18.40 10.38 14.02
N ALA A 71 -18.46 11.55 13.37
CA ALA A 71 -18.84 11.71 11.99
C ALA A 71 -17.73 11.35 11.01
N SER A 72 -16.46 11.45 11.44
CA SER A 72 -15.31 11.24 10.58
C SER A 72 -14.31 10.26 11.19
N ALA A 73 -13.62 9.53 10.32
CA ALA A 73 -12.45 8.74 10.67
C ALA A 73 -11.43 8.76 9.53
N HIS A 74 -10.19 8.46 9.86
CA HIS A 74 -9.08 8.34 8.93
C HIS A 74 -8.36 7.00 9.13
N LEU A 75 -8.06 6.33 8.03
CA LEU A 75 -7.19 5.15 7.98
C LEU A 75 -5.98 5.47 7.11
N GLY A 76 -4.76 5.22 7.64
CA GLY A 76 -3.52 5.19 6.88
C GLY A 76 -3.11 3.74 6.61
N ILE A 77 -2.73 3.43 5.36
CA ILE A 77 -2.47 2.06 4.91
C ILE A 77 -1.14 2.01 4.18
N ASP A 78 -0.22 1.15 4.62
CA ASP A 78 0.99 0.78 3.86
C ASP A 78 0.68 -0.36 2.91
N MET A 79 1.12 -0.21 1.65
CA MET A 79 0.88 -1.17 0.58
C MET A 79 2.19 -1.47 -0.14
N ARG A 80 2.50 -2.76 -0.29
CA ARG A 80 3.70 -3.28 -0.97
C ARG A 80 3.32 -4.42 -1.90
N ALA A 81 3.99 -4.49 -3.04
CA ALA A 81 3.80 -5.61 -3.97
C ALA A 81 5.10 -5.93 -4.72
N GLN A 82 5.31 -7.19 -5.04
CA GLN A 82 6.50 -7.67 -5.73
C GLN A 82 6.65 -7.06 -7.13
N THR A 83 5.54 -6.77 -7.80
CA THR A 83 5.53 -6.15 -9.13
C THR A 83 4.63 -4.93 -9.18
N THR A 84 4.88 -4.03 -10.11
CA THR A 84 4.06 -2.85 -10.35
C THR A 84 2.63 -3.23 -10.77
N GLU A 85 2.47 -4.29 -11.54
CA GLU A 85 1.18 -4.81 -12.01
C GLU A 85 0.36 -5.36 -10.85
N LEU A 86 0.99 -6.10 -9.93
CA LEU A 86 0.34 -6.60 -8.71
C LEU A 86 -0.09 -5.44 -7.80
N MET A 87 0.71 -4.37 -7.72
CA MET A 87 0.33 -3.17 -6.97
C MET A 87 -0.92 -2.50 -7.55
N LYS A 88 -1.03 -2.42 -8.88
CA LYS A 88 -2.25 -1.88 -9.52
C LYS A 88 -3.49 -2.70 -9.17
N GLN A 89 -3.37 -4.03 -9.14
CA GLN A 89 -4.47 -4.90 -8.70
C GLN A 89 -4.81 -4.66 -7.22
N LEU A 90 -3.80 -4.55 -6.35
CA LEU A 90 -4.00 -4.28 -4.92
C LEU A 90 -4.69 -2.93 -4.68
N ILE A 91 -4.34 -1.89 -5.45
CA ILE A 91 -4.99 -0.57 -5.42
C ILE A 91 -6.50 -0.69 -5.67
N GLU A 92 -6.90 -1.43 -6.72
CA GLU A 92 -8.31 -1.61 -7.05
C GLU A 92 -9.06 -2.42 -5.99
N GLU A 93 -8.44 -3.46 -5.43
CA GLU A 93 -9.03 -4.25 -4.36
C GLU A 93 -9.24 -3.44 -3.07
N VAL A 94 -8.26 -2.60 -2.68
CA VAL A 94 -8.38 -1.72 -1.51
C VAL A 94 -9.47 -0.68 -1.73
N ARG A 95 -9.53 -0.06 -2.91
CA ARG A 95 -10.60 0.88 -3.28
C ARG A 95 -11.97 0.23 -3.15
N ARG A 96 -12.15 -0.93 -3.78
CA ARG A 96 -13.40 -1.70 -3.77
C ARG A 96 -13.82 -2.09 -2.35
N ALA A 97 -12.87 -2.55 -1.53
CA ALA A 97 -13.12 -2.91 -0.14
C ALA A 97 -13.59 -1.70 0.68
N ALA A 98 -12.95 -0.54 0.52
CA ALA A 98 -13.31 0.69 1.22
C ALA A 98 -14.70 1.21 0.81
N GLU A 99 -14.94 1.37 -0.48
CA GLU A 99 -16.21 1.91 -1.01
C GLU A 99 -17.40 1.00 -0.70
N SER A 100 -17.24 -0.33 -0.89
CA SER A 100 -18.32 -1.30 -0.61
C SER A 100 -18.65 -1.37 0.87
N SER A 101 -17.63 -1.35 1.75
CA SER A 101 -17.83 -1.35 3.19
C SER A 101 -18.55 -0.08 3.65
N ALA A 102 -18.12 1.09 3.19
CA ALA A 102 -18.76 2.35 3.55
C ALA A 102 -20.24 2.40 3.09
N ALA A 103 -20.51 1.98 1.86
CA ALA A 103 -21.86 1.93 1.30
C ALA A 103 -22.80 1.04 2.12
N ALA A 104 -22.32 -0.08 2.67
CA ALA A 104 -23.11 -0.98 3.51
C ALA A 104 -23.61 -0.32 4.80
N PHE A 105 -22.94 0.73 5.28
CA PHE A 105 -23.34 1.53 6.45
C PHE A 105 -24.05 2.83 6.09
N GLY A 106 -24.26 3.13 4.80
CA GLY A 106 -24.77 4.42 4.33
C GLY A 106 -23.78 5.58 4.50
N ALA A 107 -22.48 5.27 4.67
CA ALA A 107 -21.39 6.22 4.72
C ALA A 107 -20.77 6.43 3.33
N THR A 108 -19.89 7.43 3.22
CA THR A 108 -19.03 7.64 2.04
C THR A 108 -17.56 7.65 2.42
N VAL A 109 -16.69 7.40 1.46
CA VAL A 109 -15.24 7.47 1.65
C VAL A 109 -14.58 8.26 0.53
N GLU A 110 -13.47 8.93 0.87
CA GLU A 110 -12.50 9.46 -0.07
C GLU A 110 -11.23 8.64 0.06
N VAL A 111 -10.82 7.95 -1.02
CA VAL A 111 -9.63 7.09 -1.04
C VAL A 111 -8.54 7.80 -1.83
N LYS A 112 -7.44 8.17 -1.16
CA LYS A 112 -6.28 8.85 -1.75
C LYS A 112 -5.08 7.94 -1.77
N PHE A 113 -4.68 7.53 -2.96
CA PHE A 113 -3.42 6.82 -3.15
C PHE A 113 -2.27 7.82 -3.37
N ALA A 114 -1.14 7.59 -2.73
CA ALA A 114 0.09 8.30 -3.04
C ALA A 114 0.58 7.94 -4.46
N THR A 115 1.61 8.63 -4.94
CA THR A 115 2.27 8.24 -6.19
C THR A 115 2.78 6.80 -6.07
N LEU A 116 2.37 5.95 -7.01
CA LEU A 116 2.84 4.58 -7.09
C LEU A 116 4.33 4.59 -7.42
N CYS A 117 5.17 4.18 -6.47
CA CYS A 117 6.58 3.90 -6.69
C CYS A 117 6.69 2.51 -7.33
N PRO A 118 7.28 2.38 -8.54
CA PRO A 118 7.33 1.11 -9.25
C PRO A 118 8.28 0.10 -8.59
N ALA A 119 8.02 -1.19 -8.83
CA ALA A 119 8.94 -2.24 -8.44
C ALA A 119 10.19 -2.25 -9.33
N ALA A 120 11.26 -2.87 -8.82
CA ALA A 120 12.48 -3.10 -9.59
C ALA A 120 12.21 -3.85 -10.90
N ASN A 121 12.82 -3.38 -11.96
CA ASN A 121 12.85 -4.01 -13.28
C ASN A 121 14.26 -3.85 -13.88
N TYR A 122 15.17 -4.72 -13.42
CA TYR A 122 16.59 -4.66 -13.82
C TYR A 122 16.85 -5.42 -15.10
N ASP A 123 17.87 -4.94 -15.84
CA ASP A 123 18.40 -5.66 -17.00
C ASP A 123 19.40 -6.72 -16.52
N PRO A 124 19.21 -8.01 -16.90
CA PRO A 124 20.09 -9.10 -16.45
C PRO A 124 21.56 -8.86 -16.77
N GLU A 125 21.85 -8.36 -17.98
CA GLU A 125 23.23 -8.06 -18.41
C GLU A 125 23.95 -7.08 -17.46
N ILE A 126 23.25 -5.99 -17.07
CA ILE A 126 23.83 -4.99 -16.14
C ILE A 126 23.96 -5.58 -14.74
N THR A 127 23.01 -6.42 -14.33
CA THR A 127 23.10 -7.10 -13.03
C THR A 127 24.30 -8.03 -12.96
N ASP A 128 24.57 -8.78 -14.03
CA ASP A 128 25.72 -9.68 -14.14
C ASP A 128 27.04 -8.91 -14.16
N GLU A 129 27.16 -7.82 -14.94
CA GLU A 129 28.32 -6.93 -14.96
C GLU A 129 28.62 -6.34 -13.57
N LEU A 130 27.58 -5.87 -12.85
CA LEU A 130 27.72 -5.36 -11.49
C LEU A 130 28.22 -6.45 -10.53
N ALA A 131 27.72 -7.68 -10.67
CA ALA A 131 28.15 -8.79 -9.84
C ALA A 131 29.64 -9.14 -10.09
N GLU A 132 30.11 -9.09 -11.34
CA GLU A 132 31.51 -9.27 -11.68
C GLU A 132 32.39 -8.17 -11.08
N CYS A 133 32.00 -6.91 -11.22
CA CYS A 133 32.71 -5.79 -10.60
C CYS A 133 32.80 -5.93 -9.07
N ILE A 134 31.75 -6.39 -8.41
CA ILE A 134 31.76 -6.63 -6.96
C ILE A 134 32.76 -7.74 -6.62
N ARG A 135 32.81 -8.84 -7.39
CA ARG A 135 33.76 -9.94 -7.19
C ARG A 135 35.20 -9.45 -7.31
N GLU A 136 35.48 -8.67 -8.34
CA GLU A 136 36.82 -8.14 -8.61
C GLU A 136 37.32 -7.18 -7.51
N VAL A 137 36.42 -6.29 -7.04
CA VAL A 137 36.84 -5.21 -6.12
C VAL A 137 36.73 -5.64 -4.65
N ALA A 138 35.68 -6.39 -4.29
CA ALA A 138 35.35 -6.69 -2.90
C ALA A 138 35.49 -8.18 -2.52
N GLY A 139 35.51 -9.09 -3.49
CA GLY A 139 35.55 -10.53 -3.31
C GLY A 139 34.19 -11.22 -3.37
N ASP A 140 34.19 -12.53 -3.66
CA ASP A 140 32.98 -13.36 -3.77
C ASP A 140 32.15 -13.40 -2.50
N ASP A 141 32.76 -13.29 -1.33
CA ASP A 141 32.11 -13.29 -0.03
C ASP A 141 31.24 -12.05 0.21
N LYS A 142 31.34 -11.04 -0.63
CA LYS A 142 30.51 -9.83 -0.59
C LYS A 142 29.28 -9.91 -1.50
N LEU A 143 29.19 -10.94 -2.34
CA LEU A 143 27.99 -11.20 -3.11
C LEU A 143 26.94 -11.91 -2.24
N ALA A 144 25.81 -11.23 -2.01
CA ALA A 144 24.68 -11.80 -1.35
C ALA A 144 23.56 -12.11 -2.37
N PRO A 145 22.68 -13.09 -2.08
CA PRO A 145 21.43 -13.24 -2.83
C PRO A 145 20.65 -11.93 -2.82
N ALA A 146 19.83 -11.70 -3.86
CA ALA A 146 18.93 -10.57 -3.89
C ALA A 146 18.07 -10.53 -2.63
N CYS A 147 18.14 -9.44 -1.88
CA CYS A 147 17.29 -9.25 -0.69
C CYS A 147 16.07 -8.39 -1.04
N GLY A 148 14.95 -8.64 -0.34
CA GLY A 148 13.78 -7.78 -0.42
C GLY A 148 14.11 -6.42 0.18
N GLY A 149 13.75 -5.36 -0.53
CA GLY A 149 13.93 -3.97 -0.11
C GLY A 149 12.62 -3.22 0.00
N GLY A 150 12.69 -1.97 0.41
CA GLY A 150 11.58 -1.02 0.32
C GLY A 150 11.27 -0.61 -1.11
N GLY A 151 10.46 0.43 -1.27
CA GLY A 151 10.31 1.12 -2.54
C GLY A 151 11.52 2.04 -2.79
N GLU A 152 11.88 2.25 -4.07
CA GLU A 152 12.99 3.09 -4.47
C GLU A 152 12.61 3.88 -5.72
N ASP A 153 12.80 5.19 -5.70
CA ASP A 153 12.41 6.09 -6.79
C ASP A 153 13.28 5.97 -8.04
N PHE A 154 14.47 5.38 -7.91
CA PHE A 154 15.34 5.05 -9.05
C PHE A 154 14.60 4.31 -10.18
N HIS A 155 13.59 3.51 -9.85
CA HIS A 155 12.84 2.72 -10.84
C HIS A 155 11.96 3.56 -11.75
N PHE A 156 11.72 4.84 -11.45
CA PHE A 156 11.04 5.76 -12.37
C PHE A 156 11.85 6.03 -13.64
N TYR A 157 13.18 5.91 -13.59
CA TYR A 157 14.01 6.06 -14.80
C TYR A 157 13.64 5.04 -15.87
N LYS A 158 13.39 3.79 -15.50
CA LYS A 158 13.01 2.73 -16.46
C LYS A 158 11.61 2.97 -17.03
N ILE A 159 10.71 3.62 -16.30
CA ILE A 159 9.39 4.02 -16.79
C ILE A 159 9.51 5.19 -17.78
N ALA A 160 10.32 6.20 -17.44
CA ALA A 160 10.52 7.39 -18.27
C ALA A 160 11.34 7.09 -19.53
N ARG A 161 12.24 6.10 -19.47
CA ARG A 161 13.17 5.70 -20.51
C ARG A 161 13.26 4.18 -20.58
N PRO A 162 12.27 3.49 -21.20
CA PRO A 162 12.23 2.02 -21.25
C PRO A 162 13.46 1.39 -21.92
N GLU A 163 14.10 2.13 -22.83
CA GLU A 163 15.31 1.70 -23.55
C GLU A 163 16.57 1.73 -22.69
N MET A 164 16.56 2.45 -21.57
CA MET A 164 17.73 2.57 -20.68
C MET A 164 17.97 1.26 -19.92
N LYS A 165 19.15 0.71 -20.07
CA LYS A 165 19.61 -0.42 -19.26
C LYS A 165 19.90 0.05 -17.84
N ASN A 166 19.47 -0.70 -16.84
CA ASN A 166 19.68 -0.37 -15.43
C ASN A 166 19.97 -1.59 -14.57
N GLY A 167 20.65 -1.36 -13.47
CA GLY A 167 20.92 -2.29 -12.39
C GLY A 167 21.08 -1.50 -11.08
N TYR A 168 20.98 -2.19 -9.95
CA TYR A 168 21.10 -1.58 -8.61
C TYR A 168 21.77 -2.58 -7.65
N PHE A 169 22.67 -2.09 -6.77
CA PHE A 169 23.42 -2.92 -5.81
C PHE A 169 23.62 -2.22 -4.46
#